data_a8573a3ff89060572a43bedcceab042b
#
_entry.id   a8573a3ff89060572a43bedcceab042b
#
_cell.length_a   1.000
_cell.length_b   1.000
_cell.length_c   1.000
_cell.angle_alpha   90.00
_cell.angle_beta   90.00
_cell.angle_gamma   90.00
#
_symmetry.space_group_name_H-M   'P 1'
#
loop_
_entity.id
_entity.type
_entity.pdbx_description
1 polymer ?
#
loop_
_entity_poly.entity_id
_entity_poly.type
_entity_poly.pdbx_seq_one_letter_code
_entity_poly.pdbx_strand_id
1 'polypeptide(L)'
;LASRLQVSLSTVNLAISHLRKMNAVHIAKRSLTIVNPKKILYYWASIRTLEKDILIKTRVEGDVVDIEKSMPSDIVLGAYSAYKLQFNDQPADYSEVYVYASNPKDVLKRFIQKQGPPNLIILKKECPTMTLAHLFVDLWNLREWYAKEFLKSLEEKLNGLLA
;
A
#
# COMPACT_ATOMS: atom_id res chain seq x y z
N LEU A 1 18.00 -13.01 5.93
CA LEU A 1 17.17 -12.22 5.02
C LEU A 1 16.94 -12.95 3.69
N ALA A 2 17.98 -13.32 2.95
CA ALA A 2 17.86 -13.97 1.62
C ALA A 2 16.93 -15.20 1.65
N SER A 3 17.16 -16.13 2.57
CA SER A 3 16.33 -17.34 2.73
C SER A 3 14.88 -17.04 3.11
N ARG A 4 14.63 -16.06 3.98
CA ARG A 4 13.27 -15.66 4.37
C ARG A 4 12.50 -14.98 3.24
N LEU A 5 13.20 -14.28 2.35
CA LEU A 5 12.61 -13.57 1.21
C LEU A 5 12.63 -14.39 -0.08
N GLN A 6 13.21 -15.61 -0.05
CA GLN A 6 13.35 -16.50 -1.20
C GLN A 6 14.03 -15.82 -2.41
N VAL A 7 15.02 -14.95 -2.13
CA VAL A 7 15.80 -14.24 -3.14
C VAL A 7 17.30 -14.56 -3.01
N SER A 8 18.08 -14.26 -4.03
CA SER A 8 19.54 -14.48 -4.00
C SER A 8 20.23 -13.53 -3.00
N LEU A 9 21.36 -13.96 -2.47
CA LEU A 9 22.18 -13.11 -1.60
C LEU A 9 22.65 -11.84 -2.32
N SER A 10 22.94 -11.93 -3.62
CA SER A 10 23.30 -10.78 -4.44
C SER A 10 22.17 -9.77 -4.55
N THR A 11 20.93 -10.22 -4.69
CA THR A 11 19.73 -9.34 -4.70
C THR A 11 19.59 -8.60 -3.37
N VAL A 12 19.76 -9.30 -2.25
CA VAL A 12 19.73 -8.68 -0.92
C VAL A 12 20.85 -7.65 -0.77
N ASN A 13 22.08 -7.99 -1.17
CA ASN A 13 23.22 -7.08 -1.07
C ASN A 13 23.02 -5.82 -1.94
N LEU A 14 22.47 -5.96 -3.14
CA LEU A 14 22.16 -4.84 -4.00
C LEU A 14 21.13 -3.90 -3.35
N ALA A 15 20.01 -4.43 -2.87
CA ALA A 15 18.98 -3.66 -2.18
C ALA A 15 19.54 -2.94 -0.93
N ILE A 16 20.31 -3.64 -0.10
CA ILE A 16 20.93 -3.08 1.11
C ILE A 16 21.97 -2.00 0.75
N SER A 17 22.69 -2.12 -0.37
CA SER A 17 23.69 -1.14 -0.79
C SER A 17 23.10 0.25 -1.01
N HIS A 18 21.90 0.33 -1.59
CA HIS A 18 21.17 1.61 -1.75
C HIS A 18 20.78 2.21 -0.40
N LEU A 19 20.24 1.39 0.52
CA LEU A 19 19.86 1.83 1.86
C LEU A 19 21.09 2.31 2.68
N ARG A 20 22.25 1.65 2.51
CA ARG A 20 23.50 2.04 3.12
C ARG A 20 24.01 3.38 2.58
N LYS A 21 24.02 3.58 1.26
CA LYS A 21 24.46 4.83 0.61
C LYS A 21 23.66 6.04 1.09
N MET A 22 22.38 5.87 1.39
CA MET A 22 21.53 6.94 1.92
C MET A 22 21.59 7.08 3.45
N ASN A 23 22.47 6.33 4.14
CA ASN A 23 22.56 6.29 5.59
C ASN A 23 21.23 5.94 6.29
N ALA A 24 20.48 5.02 5.72
CA ALA A 24 19.22 4.54 6.28
C ALA A 24 19.41 3.27 7.13
N VAL A 25 20.50 2.53 6.88
CA VAL A 25 20.88 1.32 7.63
C VAL A 25 22.35 1.32 7.97
N HIS A 26 22.68 0.72 9.10
CA HIS A 26 24.03 0.38 9.50
C HIS A 26 24.25 -1.13 9.39
N ILE A 27 25.36 -1.55 8.78
CA ILE A 27 25.70 -2.96 8.58
C ILE A 27 26.95 -3.27 9.38
N ALA A 28 26.83 -4.18 10.34
CA ALA A 28 27.93 -4.80 11.06
C ALA A 28 28.16 -6.24 10.56
N LYS A 29 29.20 -6.89 11.04
CA LYS A 29 29.63 -8.23 10.57
C LYS A 29 28.51 -9.28 10.57
N ARG A 30 27.55 -9.20 11.51
CA ARG A 30 26.44 -10.17 11.66
C ARG A 30 25.06 -9.55 11.84
N SER A 31 24.94 -8.23 11.71
CA SER A 31 23.70 -7.52 11.97
C SER A 31 23.46 -6.39 10.96
N LEU A 32 22.20 -6.10 10.75
CA LEU A 32 21.73 -4.93 10.04
C LEU A 32 20.81 -4.17 10.98
N THR A 33 21.12 -2.90 11.22
CA THR A 33 20.31 -2.01 12.06
C THR A 33 19.71 -0.92 11.20
N ILE A 34 18.40 -0.71 11.33
CA ILE A 34 17.72 0.42 10.71
C ILE A 34 18.04 1.66 11.53
N VAL A 35 18.63 2.66 10.89
CA VAL A 35 19.04 3.93 11.51
C VAL A 35 17.99 5.02 11.21
N ASN A 36 17.45 5.01 10.01
CA ASN A 36 16.46 6.00 9.61
C ASN A 36 15.33 5.35 8.81
N PRO A 37 14.25 4.91 9.49
CA PRO A 37 13.12 4.24 8.85
C PRO A 37 12.38 5.17 7.87
N LYS A 38 12.33 6.49 8.11
CA LYS A 38 11.71 7.45 7.20
C LYS A 38 12.40 7.45 5.83
N LYS A 39 13.73 7.45 5.79
CA LYS A 39 14.46 7.38 4.51
C LYS A 39 14.12 6.11 3.72
N ILE A 40 13.98 4.97 4.41
CA ILE A 40 13.59 3.71 3.75
C ILE A 40 12.19 3.84 3.16
N LEU A 41 11.27 4.40 3.92
CA LEU A 41 9.87 4.57 3.52
C LEU A 41 9.75 5.48 2.28
N TYR A 42 10.37 6.65 2.31
CA TYR A 42 10.37 7.56 1.16
C TYR A 42 11.10 6.99 -0.05
N TYR A 43 12.19 6.28 0.15
CA TYR A 43 12.88 5.59 -0.94
C TYR A 43 11.97 4.55 -1.59
N TRP A 44 11.31 3.70 -0.78
CA TRP A 44 10.36 2.73 -1.30
C TRP A 44 9.20 3.41 -2.05
N ALA A 45 8.61 4.44 -1.49
CA ALA A 45 7.55 5.21 -2.12
C ALA A 45 7.96 5.80 -3.48
N SER A 46 9.22 6.28 -3.58
CA SER A 46 9.75 6.89 -4.81
C SER A 46 10.04 5.89 -5.93
N ILE A 47 10.35 4.63 -5.62
CA ILE A 47 10.69 3.60 -6.61
C ILE A 47 9.50 2.71 -6.96
N ARG A 48 8.48 2.64 -6.09
CA ARG A 48 7.28 1.85 -6.36
C ARG A 48 6.42 2.54 -7.41
N THR A 49 5.88 1.73 -8.31
CA THR A 49 4.88 2.15 -9.28
C THR A 49 3.62 1.33 -9.04
N LEU A 50 2.64 1.90 -8.34
CA LEU A 50 1.41 1.20 -7.96
C LEU A 50 0.63 0.68 -9.19
N GLU A 51 0.68 1.41 -10.30
CA GLU A 51 0.06 1.02 -11.57
C GLU A 51 0.48 -0.36 -12.08
N LYS A 52 1.71 -0.80 -11.78
CA LYS A 52 2.22 -2.13 -12.19
C LYS A 52 1.56 -3.29 -11.44
N ASP A 53 1.02 -3.02 -10.28
CA ASP A 53 0.37 -4.01 -9.42
C ASP A 53 -1.14 -4.09 -9.69
N ILE A 54 -1.68 -3.19 -10.52
CA ILE A 54 -3.11 -3.17 -10.83
C ILE A 54 -3.44 -4.31 -11.79
N LEU A 55 -4.34 -5.18 -11.34
CA LEU A 55 -4.89 -6.26 -12.14
C LEU A 55 -6.14 -5.81 -12.88
N ILE A 56 -7.02 -5.04 -12.23
CA ILE A 56 -8.29 -4.58 -12.80
C ILE A 56 -8.62 -3.19 -12.26
N LYS A 57 -9.10 -2.32 -13.18
CA LYS A 57 -9.81 -1.08 -12.86
C LYS A 57 -11.20 -1.17 -13.46
N THR A 58 -12.22 -1.01 -12.67
CA THR A 58 -13.61 -1.13 -13.15
C THR A 58 -14.56 -0.21 -12.39
N ARG A 59 -15.68 0.13 -13.02
CA ARG A 59 -16.83 0.73 -12.36
C ARG A 59 -17.77 -0.36 -11.91
N VAL A 60 -18.13 -0.33 -10.63
CA VAL A 60 -19.19 -1.19 -10.08
C VAL A 60 -20.33 -0.36 -9.52
N GLU A 61 -21.49 -0.98 -9.34
CA GLU A 61 -22.66 -0.37 -8.71
C GLU A 61 -22.44 -0.20 -7.21
N GLY A 62 -22.96 0.88 -6.64
CA GLY A 62 -22.86 1.22 -5.22
C GLY A 62 -21.89 2.37 -4.94
N ASP A 63 -22.04 2.94 -3.77
CA ASP A 63 -21.11 3.90 -3.22
C ASP A 63 -19.90 3.21 -2.55
N VAL A 64 -18.96 4.00 -2.05
CA VAL A 64 -17.76 3.48 -1.39
C VAL A 64 -18.08 2.55 -0.22
N VAL A 65 -19.09 2.92 0.59
CA VAL A 65 -19.46 2.15 1.80
C VAL A 65 -20.06 0.81 1.40
N ASP A 66 -20.91 0.79 0.38
CA ASP A 66 -21.52 -0.44 -0.14
C ASP A 66 -20.46 -1.37 -0.75
N ILE A 67 -19.51 -0.80 -1.49
CA ILE A 67 -18.40 -1.55 -2.08
C ILE A 67 -17.53 -2.16 -0.99
N GLU A 68 -17.13 -1.38 0.02
CA GLU A 68 -16.32 -1.85 1.15
C GLU A 68 -16.99 -3.00 1.91
N LYS A 69 -18.29 -2.87 2.22
CA LYS A 69 -19.08 -3.90 2.94
C LYS A 69 -19.27 -5.19 2.15
N SER A 70 -19.30 -5.09 0.82
CA SER A 70 -19.54 -6.24 -0.07
C SER A 70 -18.26 -7.02 -0.41
N MET A 71 -17.09 -6.59 0.10
CA MET A 71 -15.82 -7.27 -0.18
C MET A 71 -15.77 -8.68 0.41
N PRO A 72 -15.11 -9.63 -0.28
CA PRO A 72 -14.81 -10.94 0.33
C PRO A 72 -13.83 -10.82 1.49
N SER A 73 -13.87 -11.79 2.40
CA SER A 73 -13.06 -11.77 3.64
C SER A 73 -11.57 -12.00 3.44
N ASP A 74 -11.17 -12.53 2.29
CA ASP A 74 -9.77 -12.88 1.98
C ASP A 74 -8.99 -11.77 1.26
N ILE A 75 -9.65 -10.63 1.00
CA ILE A 75 -8.97 -9.44 0.45
C ILE A 75 -8.27 -8.64 1.55
N VAL A 76 -7.37 -7.76 1.13
CA VAL A 76 -6.80 -6.72 1.99
C VAL A 76 -7.19 -5.36 1.43
N LEU A 77 -7.87 -4.55 2.24
CA LEU A 77 -8.16 -3.16 1.87
C LEU A 77 -6.84 -2.39 1.72
N GLY A 78 -6.76 -1.53 0.71
CA GLY A 78 -5.64 -0.63 0.43
C GLY A 78 -6.04 0.83 0.54
N ALA A 79 -5.06 1.70 0.42
CA ALA A 79 -5.23 3.15 0.33
C ALA A 79 -6.23 3.73 1.35
N TYR A 80 -7.25 4.46 0.88
CA TYR A 80 -8.21 5.21 1.71
C TYR A 80 -9.02 4.33 2.65
N SER A 81 -9.53 3.19 2.13
CA SER A 81 -10.30 2.23 2.92
C SER A 81 -9.45 1.58 4.01
N ALA A 82 -8.18 1.29 3.72
CA ALA A 82 -7.24 0.78 4.71
C ALA A 82 -6.94 1.82 5.80
N TYR A 83 -6.74 3.09 5.42
CA TYR A 83 -6.54 4.18 6.35
C TYR A 83 -7.73 4.33 7.30
N LYS A 84 -8.96 4.41 6.75
CA LYS A 84 -10.19 4.51 7.50
C LYS A 84 -10.37 3.36 8.49
N LEU A 85 -10.11 2.13 8.05
CA LEU A 85 -10.18 0.95 8.91
C LEU A 85 -9.13 0.98 10.04
N GLN A 86 -7.90 1.40 9.73
CA GLN A 86 -6.77 1.39 10.66
C GLN A 86 -6.92 2.45 11.77
N PHE A 87 -7.42 3.63 11.41
CA PHE A 87 -7.43 4.79 12.30
C PHE A 87 -8.83 5.21 12.76
N ASN A 88 -9.87 4.58 12.24
CA ASN A 88 -11.26 5.02 12.42
C ASN A 88 -11.44 6.51 12.12
N ASP A 89 -10.79 6.99 11.05
CA ASP A 89 -10.66 8.39 10.68
C ASP A 89 -10.70 8.53 9.15
N GLN A 90 -11.25 9.64 8.66
CA GLN A 90 -11.39 9.91 7.23
C GLN A 90 -11.07 11.39 6.96
N PRO A 91 -9.82 11.72 6.59
CA PRO A 91 -9.38 13.10 6.36
C PRO A 91 -10.10 13.82 5.23
N ALA A 92 -10.58 13.08 4.24
CA ALA A 92 -11.36 13.61 3.12
C ALA A 92 -12.29 12.55 2.55
N ASP A 93 -13.32 13.00 1.82
CA ASP A 93 -14.16 12.07 1.04
C ASP A 93 -13.37 11.53 -0.16
N TYR A 94 -13.61 10.26 -0.49
CA TYR A 94 -12.97 9.56 -1.61
C TYR A 94 -13.99 8.74 -2.40
N SER A 95 -13.70 8.44 -3.64
CA SER A 95 -14.61 7.80 -4.58
C SER A 95 -14.12 6.45 -5.12
N GLU A 96 -12.90 6.04 -4.82
CA GLU A 96 -12.32 4.78 -5.27
C GLU A 96 -11.97 3.87 -4.10
N VAL A 97 -12.29 2.59 -4.24
CA VAL A 97 -11.92 1.51 -3.31
C VAL A 97 -10.76 0.72 -3.91
N TYR A 98 -9.64 0.70 -3.20
CA TYR A 98 -8.45 -0.08 -3.57
C TYR A 98 -8.40 -1.35 -2.74
N VAL A 99 -8.24 -2.50 -3.40
CA VAL A 99 -8.17 -3.81 -2.73
C VAL A 99 -7.06 -4.67 -3.29
N TYR A 100 -6.39 -5.39 -2.43
CA TYR A 100 -5.41 -6.41 -2.78
C TYR A 100 -6.07 -7.78 -2.74
N ALA A 101 -6.10 -8.47 -3.88
CA ALA A 101 -6.71 -9.78 -4.02
C ALA A 101 -5.79 -10.77 -4.74
N SER A 102 -5.81 -12.04 -4.33
CA SER A 102 -5.10 -13.11 -5.02
C SER A 102 -5.81 -13.51 -6.32
N ASN A 103 -7.14 -13.46 -6.31
CA ASN A 103 -7.96 -13.73 -7.49
C ASN A 103 -8.97 -12.60 -7.70
N PRO A 104 -8.75 -11.72 -8.68
CA PRO A 104 -9.64 -10.60 -8.96
C PRO A 104 -11.05 -11.03 -9.39
N LYS A 105 -11.21 -12.21 -9.98
CA LYS A 105 -12.53 -12.73 -10.41
C LYS A 105 -13.47 -12.96 -9.23
N ASP A 106 -12.97 -13.37 -8.08
CA ASP A 106 -13.79 -13.63 -6.90
C ASP A 106 -14.30 -12.34 -6.28
N VAL A 107 -13.55 -11.26 -6.40
CA VAL A 107 -14.02 -9.91 -6.07
C VAL A 107 -15.12 -9.48 -7.02
N LEU A 108 -14.88 -9.57 -8.33
CA LEU A 108 -15.82 -9.09 -9.35
C LEU A 108 -17.18 -9.82 -9.35
N LYS A 109 -17.22 -11.09 -8.98
CA LYS A 109 -18.48 -11.87 -8.87
C LYS A 109 -19.50 -11.26 -7.89
N ARG A 110 -19.05 -10.41 -6.97
CA ARG A 110 -19.91 -9.78 -5.96
C ARG A 110 -20.55 -8.48 -6.42
N PHE A 111 -20.17 -7.97 -7.59
CA PHE A 111 -20.56 -6.65 -8.03
C PHE A 111 -21.17 -6.68 -9.44
N ILE A 112 -22.16 -5.83 -9.64
CA ILE A 112 -22.66 -5.51 -10.97
C ILE A 112 -21.72 -4.46 -11.58
N GLN A 113 -21.08 -4.83 -12.69
CA GLN A 113 -20.20 -3.91 -13.40
C GLN A 113 -21.02 -2.91 -14.21
N LYS A 114 -20.55 -1.67 -14.26
CA LYS A 114 -21.17 -0.54 -14.96
C LYS A 114 -20.15 0.12 -15.89
N GLN A 115 -20.63 0.96 -16.79
CA GLN A 115 -19.76 1.87 -17.54
C GLN A 115 -19.51 3.15 -16.75
N GLY A 116 -18.33 3.72 -16.88
CA GLY A 116 -17.97 4.99 -16.25
C GLY A 116 -16.56 4.99 -15.63
N PRO A 117 -16.18 6.10 -14.99
CA PRO A 117 -14.91 6.18 -14.29
C PRO A 117 -14.81 5.08 -13.23
N PRO A 118 -13.65 4.39 -13.12
CA PRO A 118 -13.45 3.31 -12.16
C PRO A 118 -13.67 3.78 -10.72
N ASN A 119 -14.37 2.98 -9.92
CA ASN A 119 -14.49 3.16 -8.47
C ASN A 119 -14.01 1.94 -7.68
N LEU A 120 -13.58 0.88 -8.36
CA LEU A 120 -12.96 -0.31 -7.77
C LEU A 120 -11.67 -0.62 -8.51
N ILE A 121 -10.56 -0.63 -7.76
CA ILE A 121 -9.23 -0.93 -8.25
C ILE A 121 -8.72 -2.16 -7.50
N ILE A 122 -8.45 -3.24 -8.24
CA ILE A 122 -7.97 -4.50 -7.71
C ILE A 122 -6.49 -4.64 -8.01
N LEU A 123 -5.69 -4.76 -6.96
CA LEU A 123 -4.24 -4.91 -7.00
C LEU A 123 -3.85 -6.35 -6.68
N LYS A 124 -2.67 -6.75 -7.15
CA LYS A 124 -2.07 -8.03 -6.86
C LYS A 124 -1.72 -8.13 -5.37
N LYS A 125 -2.25 -9.14 -4.69
CA LYS A 125 -1.97 -9.40 -3.27
C LYS A 125 -0.60 -10.05 -3.12
N GLU A 126 0.35 -9.32 -2.54
CA GLU A 126 1.70 -9.82 -2.24
C GLU A 126 1.93 -10.00 -0.73
N CYS A 127 1.13 -9.34 0.10
CA CYS A 127 1.23 -9.39 1.55
C CYS A 127 -0.08 -9.85 2.18
N PRO A 128 -0.04 -10.59 3.32
CA PRO A 128 -1.24 -11.08 3.99
C PRO A 128 -2.05 -9.94 4.65
N THR A 129 -1.38 -8.84 5.04
CA THR A 129 -1.99 -7.72 5.76
C THR A 129 -1.42 -6.38 5.29
N MET A 130 -2.23 -5.33 5.39
CA MET A 130 -1.78 -3.96 5.18
C MET A 130 -0.97 -3.47 6.38
N THR A 131 0.29 -3.11 6.14
CA THR A 131 1.11 -2.44 7.16
C THR A 131 1.08 -0.93 6.96
N LEU A 132 1.45 -0.15 8.00
CA LEU A 132 1.56 1.30 7.88
C LEU A 132 2.53 1.74 6.77
N ALA A 133 3.60 0.97 6.55
CA ALA A 133 4.56 1.25 5.49
C ALA A 133 3.96 1.01 4.09
N HIS A 134 3.19 -0.07 3.90
CA HIS A 134 2.46 -0.28 2.64
C HIS A 134 1.42 0.82 2.41
N LEU A 135 0.65 1.14 3.44
CA LEU A 135 -0.36 2.20 3.38
C LEU A 135 0.23 3.55 2.98
N PHE A 136 1.37 3.93 3.57
CA PHE A 136 2.09 5.14 3.21
C PHE A 136 2.50 5.13 1.72
N VAL A 137 3.10 4.02 1.28
CA VAL A 137 3.57 3.88 -0.11
C VAL A 137 2.42 3.88 -1.10
N ASP A 138 1.28 3.29 -0.75
CA ASP A 138 0.07 3.35 -1.58
C ASP A 138 -0.40 4.79 -1.74
N LEU A 139 -0.67 5.48 -0.63
CA LEU A 139 -1.17 6.86 -0.63
C LEU A 139 -0.20 7.83 -1.34
N TRP A 140 1.11 7.64 -1.19
CA TRP A 140 2.14 8.42 -1.90
C TRP A 140 2.05 8.30 -3.42
N ASN A 141 1.67 7.13 -3.93
CA ASN A 141 1.60 6.84 -5.36
C ASN A 141 0.25 7.22 -6.00
N LEU A 142 -0.74 7.64 -5.22
CA LEU A 142 -2.05 8.06 -5.71
C LEU A 142 -2.01 9.52 -6.18
N ARG A 143 -2.83 9.81 -7.19
CA ARG A 143 -2.84 11.12 -7.87
C ARG A 143 -4.07 11.96 -7.56
N GLU A 144 -5.07 11.35 -6.95
CA GLU A 144 -6.32 12.01 -6.56
C GLU A 144 -6.00 13.13 -5.55
N TRP A 145 -6.69 14.25 -5.66
CA TRP A 145 -6.41 15.42 -4.82
C TRP A 145 -6.51 15.11 -3.32
N TYR A 146 -7.46 14.26 -2.94
CA TYR A 146 -7.65 13.86 -1.54
C TYR A 146 -6.59 12.89 -1.02
N ALA A 147 -5.83 12.23 -1.88
CA ALA A 147 -4.71 11.38 -1.45
C ALA A 147 -3.71 12.15 -0.58
N LYS A 148 -3.51 13.44 -0.85
CA LYS A 148 -2.62 14.31 -0.09
C LYS A 148 -3.10 14.52 1.34
N GLU A 149 -4.41 14.62 1.57
CA GLU A 149 -4.97 14.80 2.91
C GLU A 149 -4.77 13.54 3.75
N PHE A 150 -5.01 12.36 3.16
CA PHE A 150 -4.74 11.08 3.80
C PHE A 150 -3.25 10.90 4.10
N LEU A 151 -2.38 11.23 3.14
CA LEU A 151 -0.93 11.10 3.31
C LEU A 151 -0.43 12.02 4.42
N LYS A 152 -0.86 13.29 4.44
CA LYS A 152 -0.52 14.26 5.48
C LYS A 152 -0.93 13.78 6.87
N SER A 153 -2.19 13.32 7.00
CA SER A 153 -2.68 12.81 8.28
C SER A 153 -1.93 11.54 8.71
N LEU A 154 -1.57 10.67 7.76
CA LEU A 154 -0.74 9.49 8.05
C LEU A 154 0.67 9.87 8.50
N GLU A 155 1.31 10.87 7.88
CA GLU A 155 2.63 11.37 8.27
C GLU A 155 2.64 11.93 9.70
N GLU A 156 1.60 12.69 10.08
CA GLU A 156 1.44 13.19 11.44
C GLU A 156 1.37 12.04 12.46
N LYS A 157 0.59 11.00 12.15
CA LYS A 157 0.48 9.79 13.00
C LYS A 157 1.79 9.00 13.05
N LEU A 158 2.50 8.88 11.92
CA LEU A 158 3.79 8.20 11.85
C LEU A 158 4.92 8.97 12.56
N ASN A 159 4.88 10.30 12.57
CA ASN A 159 5.88 11.11 13.28
C ASN A 159 5.94 10.78 14.77
N GLY A 160 4.80 10.44 15.39
CA GLY A 160 4.74 9.96 16.78
C GLY A 160 5.30 8.54 16.98
N LEU A 161 5.40 7.73 15.91
CA LEU A 161 5.85 6.33 15.96
C LEU A 161 7.31 6.15 15.50
N LEU A 162 7.84 7.09 14.70
CA LEU A 162 9.17 7.02 14.08
C LEU A 162 10.14 8.07 14.64
N ALA A 163 9.75 8.75 15.72
CA ALA A 163 10.58 9.75 16.41
C ALA A 163 11.70 9.14 17.26
#